data_c248cea02038dd47b96b50789ab1946a
#
_entry.id   c248cea02038dd47b96b50789ab1946a
#
_cell.length_a   1.000
_cell.length_b   1.000
_cell.length_c   1.000
_cell.angle_alpha   90.00
_cell.angle_beta   90.00
_cell.angle_gamma   90.00
#
_symmetry.space_group_name_H-M   'P 1'
#
loop_
_entity.id
_entity.type
_entity.pdbx_description
1 polymer ?
#
loop_
_entity_poly.entity_id
_entity_poly.type
_entity_poly.pdbx_seq_one_letter_code
_entity_poly.pdbx_strand_id
1 'polypeptide(L)'
;MEDLLYDEQGGFCCYCMRHLDRYAHTSLEHVMPHNSVDKQNRADYKKINYYKRFNKTFNRYVYYIHLNGLKRRWHVGVPYPHFCAYENLVLSCDGSLFTDEDNARNCHPSKIHLCCNESRGNSRIVPLFFIPGIGDLIIYHRDGTIGISKVLTSPEQQKAFSESIDCLKLEHERLQIIRQVWFYIAASGLYNADHVKAAADDEVLRQEIMMDSGIPGGLVKRIKHPIYWSLLCDYFWFYSYFKNRL
;
A
#
# COMPACT_ATOMS: atom_id res chain seq x y z
N MET A 1 10.02 -14.93 11.22
CA MET A 1 9.59 -14.70 9.81
C MET A 1 9.08 -13.26 9.64
N GLU A 2 8.19 -12.79 10.49
CA GLU A 2 7.69 -11.41 10.44
C GLU A 2 8.80 -10.37 10.59
N ASP A 3 9.73 -10.55 11.50
CA ASP A 3 10.87 -9.64 11.67
C ASP A 3 11.72 -9.54 10.39
N LEU A 4 11.95 -10.68 9.72
CA LEU A 4 12.70 -10.70 8.48
C LEU A 4 11.97 -9.94 7.36
N LEU A 5 10.66 -10.17 7.22
CA LEU A 5 9.83 -9.43 6.25
C LEU A 5 9.77 -7.94 6.59
N TYR A 6 9.68 -7.61 7.88
CA TYR A 6 9.70 -6.22 8.33
C TYR A 6 10.99 -5.51 7.91
N ASP A 7 12.13 -6.14 8.17
CA ASP A 7 13.43 -5.57 7.83
C ASP A 7 13.63 -5.47 6.30
N GLU A 8 13.20 -6.48 5.52
CA GLU A 8 13.25 -6.44 4.06
C GLU A 8 12.35 -5.38 3.43
N GLN A 9 11.19 -5.12 4.04
CA GLN A 9 10.26 -4.08 3.59
C GLN A 9 10.61 -2.69 4.15
N GLY A 10 11.68 -2.57 4.93
CA GLY A 10 12.08 -1.31 5.58
C GLY A 10 11.05 -0.80 6.59
N GLY A 11 10.22 -1.67 7.14
CA GLY A 11 9.18 -1.33 8.10
C GLY A 11 7.92 -0.71 7.47
N PHE A 12 7.70 -0.89 6.16
CA PHE A 12 6.52 -0.31 5.49
C PHE A 12 5.55 -1.36 4.95
N CYS A 13 4.28 -1.00 4.94
CA CYS A 13 3.24 -1.77 4.28
C CYS A 13 3.55 -1.91 2.79
N CYS A 14 3.56 -3.13 2.28
CA CYS A 14 3.87 -3.43 0.87
C CYS A 14 2.89 -2.78 -0.14
N TYR A 15 1.74 -2.28 0.30
CA TYR A 15 0.71 -1.71 -0.56
C TYR A 15 0.63 -0.19 -0.50
N CYS A 16 0.51 0.40 0.69
CA CYS A 16 0.20 1.82 0.85
C CYS A 16 1.33 2.65 1.43
N MET A 17 2.47 2.04 1.75
CA MET A 17 3.64 2.70 2.36
C MET A 17 3.38 3.27 3.77
N ARG A 18 2.36 2.76 4.49
CA ARG A 18 2.19 3.03 5.91
C ARG A 18 3.35 2.40 6.67
N HIS A 19 3.95 3.13 7.59
CA HIS A 19 4.91 2.57 8.53
C HIS A 19 4.20 1.54 9.43
N LEU A 20 4.79 0.37 9.57
CA LEU A 20 4.25 -0.74 10.34
C LEU A 20 4.81 -0.69 11.77
N ASP A 21 3.92 -0.88 12.73
CA ASP A 21 4.34 -1.27 14.06
C ASP A 21 4.55 -2.79 14.07
N ARG A 22 5.68 -3.24 14.61
CA ARG A 22 6.05 -4.69 14.61
C ARG A 22 4.98 -5.59 15.25
N TYR A 23 4.16 -5.05 16.13
CA TYR A 23 3.23 -5.84 16.94
C TYR A 23 1.78 -5.37 16.89
N ALA A 24 1.53 -4.19 16.36
CA ALA A 24 0.20 -3.63 16.23
C ALA A 24 -0.04 -3.21 14.78
N HIS A 25 -1.29 -3.35 14.33
CA HIS A 25 -1.70 -2.89 13.00
C HIS A 25 -0.93 -3.51 11.82
N THR A 26 -0.25 -4.65 12.05
CA THR A 26 0.51 -5.39 11.04
C THR A 26 -0.12 -6.75 10.78
N SER A 27 -0.27 -7.11 9.53
CA SER A 27 -0.85 -8.38 9.09
C SER A 27 0.10 -9.11 8.16
N LEU A 28 0.29 -10.41 8.41
CA LEU A 28 0.99 -11.31 7.50
C LEU A 28 0.07 -11.67 6.34
N GLU A 29 0.44 -11.25 5.16
CA GLU A 29 -0.38 -11.32 3.95
C GLU A 29 0.16 -12.34 2.96
N HIS A 30 -0.75 -13.05 2.30
CA HIS A 30 -0.40 -13.93 1.21
C HIS A 30 -0.49 -13.21 -0.13
N VAL A 31 0.59 -13.14 -0.88
CA VAL A 31 0.62 -12.59 -2.24
C VAL A 31 -0.40 -13.30 -3.12
N MET A 32 -0.36 -14.64 -3.09
CA MET A 32 -1.41 -15.49 -3.65
C MET A 32 -2.37 -15.88 -2.53
N PRO A 33 -3.64 -15.46 -2.59
CA PRO A 33 -4.60 -15.66 -1.51
C PRO A 33 -4.72 -17.12 -1.08
N HIS A 34 -4.77 -17.35 0.22
CA HIS A 34 -4.84 -18.68 0.81
C HIS A 34 -6.06 -19.48 0.33
N ASN A 35 -7.22 -18.85 0.30
CA ASN A 35 -8.47 -19.48 -0.14
C ASN A 35 -8.53 -19.75 -1.65
N SER A 36 -7.60 -19.22 -2.43
CA SER A 36 -7.50 -19.54 -3.85
C SER A 36 -7.03 -20.98 -4.12
N VAL A 37 -6.73 -21.75 -3.07
CA VAL A 37 -6.36 -23.16 -3.11
C VAL A 37 -7.57 -24.09 -3.26
N ASP A 38 -8.80 -23.60 -3.16
CA ASP A 38 -10.01 -24.37 -3.38
C ASP A 38 -10.11 -24.94 -4.80
N LYS A 39 -10.83 -26.05 -4.93
CA LYS A 39 -10.95 -26.81 -6.20
C LYS A 39 -11.32 -25.95 -7.41
N GLN A 40 -12.13 -24.92 -7.21
CA GLN A 40 -12.57 -23.99 -8.25
C GLN A 40 -11.45 -23.04 -8.67
N ASN A 41 -10.62 -22.64 -7.73
CA ASN A 41 -9.46 -21.79 -7.95
C ASN A 41 -8.28 -22.55 -8.56
N ARG A 42 -8.19 -23.87 -8.41
CA ARG A 42 -7.20 -24.69 -9.12
C ARG A 42 -7.35 -24.62 -10.64
N ALA A 43 -8.56 -24.50 -11.16
CA ALA A 43 -8.80 -24.28 -12.59
C ALA A 43 -8.29 -22.91 -13.04
N ASP A 44 -8.40 -21.91 -12.17
CA ASP A 44 -7.93 -20.57 -12.44
C ASP A 44 -6.42 -20.40 -12.27
N TYR A 45 -5.77 -21.20 -11.42
CA TYR A 45 -4.31 -21.31 -11.42
C TYR A 45 -3.75 -21.85 -12.73
N LYS A 46 -4.51 -22.63 -13.49
CA LYS A 46 -4.18 -22.96 -14.87
C LYS A 46 -4.14 -21.73 -15.77
N LYS A 47 -4.87 -20.67 -15.41
CA LYS A 47 -4.75 -19.34 -16.03
C LYS A 47 -3.59 -18.51 -15.41
N ILE A 48 -2.57 -19.14 -14.90
CA ILE A 48 -1.27 -18.56 -14.51
C ILE A 48 -0.65 -17.70 -15.61
N ASN A 49 -1.13 -17.83 -16.82
CA ASN A 49 -1.00 -16.81 -17.83
C ASN A 49 -1.37 -15.38 -17.36
N TYR A 50 -2.15 -15.22 -16.30
CA TYR A 50 -2.42 -13.90 -15.73
C TYR A 50 -1.11 -13.24 -15.27
N TYR A 51 -0.34 -13.89 -14.43
CA TYR A 51 0.95 -13.39 -14.01
C TYR A 51 2.01 -13.45 -15.12
N LYS A 52 1.99 -14.46 -15.98
CA LYS A 52 2.86 -14.52 -17.15
C LYS A 52 2.60 -13.41 -18.17
N ARG A 53 1.37 -12.96 -18.33
CA ARG A 53 1.02 -11.85 -19.25
C ARG A 53 1.61 -10.53 -18.77
N PHE A 54 1.68 -10.31 -17.46
CA PHE A 54 2.31 -9.13 -16.89
C PHE A 54 3.83 -9.24 -16.88
N ASN A 55 4.35 -10.33 -17.28
CA ASN A 55 5.57 -10.87 -16.83
C ASN A 55 6.78 -10.71 -17.74
N LYS A 56 6.77 -10.10 -18.85
CA LYS A 56 8.08 -9.78 -19.47
C LYS A 56 8.83 -8.71 -18.69
N THR A 57 8.11 -7.85 -17.97
CA THR A 57 8.67 -6.75 -17.18
C THR A 57 8.66 -7.02 -15.67
N PHE A 58 7.72 -7.80 -15.15
CA PHE A 58 7.52 -8.07 -13.72
C PHE A 58 8.09 -9.40 -13.23
N ASN A 59 8.81 -9.95 -13.91
CA ASN A 59 8.97 -11.25 -14.29
C ASN A 59 9.53 -12.25 -13.31
N ARG A 60 10.63 -11.92 -12.72
CA ARG A 60 11.45 -12.93 -12.08
C ARG A 60 10.83 -13.41 -10.78
N TYR A 61 10.21 -12.50 -10.04
CA TYR A 61 9.69 -12.79 -8.71
C TYR A 61 8.35 -13.53 -8.76
N VAL A 62 7.43 -13.10 -9.58
CA VAL A 62 6.13 -13.78 -9.71
C VAL A 62 6.29 -15.18 -10.28
N TYR A 63 7.19 -15.35 -11.24
CA TYR A 63 7.55 -16.65 -11.77
C TYR A 63 8.33 -17.49 -10.74
N TYR A 64 9.19 -16.87 -9.94
CA TYR A 64 9.97 -17.51 -8.90
C TYR A 64 9.10 -17.98 -7.73
N ILE A 65 8.20 -17.15 -7.23
CA ILE A 65 7.18 -17.53 -6.26
C ILE A 65 6.41 -18.72 -6.81
N HIS A 66 6.02 -18.61 -8.04
CA HIS A 66 5.31 -19.65 -8.75
C HIS A 66 6.10 -20.95 -8.83
N LEU A 67 7.35 -20.94 -9.25
CA LEU A 67 8.17 -22.16 -9.40
C LEU A 67 8.60 -22.77 -8.08
N ASN A 68 8.98 -21.98 -7.10
CA ASN A 68 9.51 -22.51 -5.84
C ASN A 68 8.44 -23.07 -4.91
N GLY A 69 7.23 -22.51 -4.95
CA GLY A 69 6.08 -23.11 -4.27
C GLY A 69 5.67 -24.48 -4.84
N LEU A 70 6.22 -24.87 -5.97
CA LEU A 70 5.73 -25.91 -6.85
C LEU A 70 6.31 -27.28 -6.73
N LYS A 71 7.46 -27.40 -6.18
CA LYS A 71 8.17 -28.70 -6.17
C LYS A 71 7.66 -29.66 -5.10
N ARG A 72 6.48 -29.47 -4.55
CA ARG A 72 5.95 -30.39 -3.55
C ARG A 72 5.14 -31.52 -4.18
N ARG A 73 5.52 -32.74 -3.78
CA ARG A 73 5.14 -34.04 -4.34
C ARG A 73 3.65 -34.40 -4.27
N TRP A 74 2.81 -33.64 -3.61
CA TRP A 74 1.42 -34.02 -3.34
C TRP A 74 0.40 -33.30 -4.22
N HIS A 75 0.85 -32.43 -5.08
CA HIS A 75 -0.02 -31.75 -6.04
C HIS A 75 0.39 -32.07 -7.46
N VAL A 76 -0.14 -33.18 -7.94
CA VAL A 76 0.02 -33.56 -9.33
C VAL A 76 -0.78 -32.59 -10.19
N GLY A 77 -0.09 -31.78 -10.97
CA GLY A 77 -0.65 -31.16 -12.14
C GLY A 77 -0.78 -29.64 -12.20
N VAL A 78 -0.75 -28.88 -11.12
CA VAL A 78 -0.74 -27.40 -11.20
C VAL A 78 0.11 -26.77 -10.11
N PRO A 79 1.08 -26.01 -10.52
CA PRO A 79 1.95 -25.29 -9.63
C PRO A 79 1.26 -24.08 -9.00
N TYR A 80 1.26 -23.99 -7.68
CA TYR A 80 0.87 -22.80 -6.95
C TYR A 80 1.80 -22.56 -5.74
N PRO A 81 2.00 -21.34 -5.33
CA PRO A 81 2.83 -21.06 -4.18
C PRO A 81 2.21 -21.69 -2.93
N HIS A 82 3.05 -22.32 -2.14
CA HIS A 82 2.62 -22.86 -0.87
C HIS A 82 2.26 -21.70 0.08
N PHE A 83 1.19 -21.86 0.86
CA PHE A 83 0.75 -20.81 1.77
C PHE A 83 1.79 -20.47 2.87
N CYS A 84 2.70 -21.40 3.22
CA CYS A 84 3.81 -21.16 4.13
C CYS A 84 5.13 -20.83 3.41
N ALA A 85 5.12 -20.66 2.08
CA ALA A 85 6.35 -20.31 1.38
C ALA A 85 6.69 -18.84 1.66
N TYR A 86 7.93 -18.59 2.07
CA TYR A 86 8.43 -17.26 2.38
C TYR A 86 8.15 -16.27 1.23
N GLU A 87 8.42 -16.70 0.02
CA GLU A 87 8.23 -15.92 -1.20
C GLU A 87 6.76 -15.56 -1.49
N ASN A 88 5.82 -16.19 -0.78
CA ASN A 88 4.39 -15.89 -0.88
C ASN A 88 3.88 -15.01 0.26
N LEU A 89 4.77 -14.54 1.11
CA LEU A 89 4.42 -13.78 2.30
C LEU A 89 4.97 -12.36 2.23
N VAL A 90 4.18 -11.42 2.68
CA VAL A 90 4.55 -10.01 2.86
C VAL A 90 3.86 -9.45 4.09
N LEU A 91 4.34 -8.33 4.58
CA LEU A 91 3.64 -7.59 5.63
C LEU A 91 2.80 -6.47 5.02
N SER A 92 1.58 -6.37 5.48
CA SER A 92 0.70 -5.24 5.20
C SER A 92 0.21 -4.60 6.49
N CYS A 93 -0.28 -3.38 6.41
CA CYS A 93 -1.04 -2.79 7.52
C CYS A 93 -2.41 -3.49 7.67
N ASP A 94 -3.05 -3.27 8.79
CA ASP A 94 -4.43 -3.71 9.07
C ASP A 94 -5.48 -3.05 8.16
N GLY A 95 -5.05 -2.20 7.23
CA GLY A 95 -5.90 -1.52 6.27
C GLY A 95 -6.78 -0.43 6.86
N SER A 96 -6.77 -0.20 8.17
CA SER A 96 -7.63 0.80 8.79
C SER A 96 -7.17 2.22 8.48
N LEU A 97 -8.09 3.02 7.98
CA LEU A 97 -7.94 4.46 7.74
C LEU A 97 -8.87 5.25 8.68
N PHE A 98 -9.04 4.75 9.90
CA PHE A 98 -9.98 5.31 10.86
C PHE A 98 -9.43 6.55 11.53
N THR A 99 -10.37 7.43 11.87
CA THR A 99 -10.21 8.48 12.85
C THR A 99 -10.82 8.02 14.17
N ASP A 100 -10.43 8.65 15.29
CA ASP A 100 -11.01 8.33 16.61
C ASP A 100 -12.52 8.60 16.66
N GLU A 101 -13.03 9.53 15.85
CA GLU A 101 -14.47 9.73 15.72
C GLU A 101 -15.17 8.51 15.14
N ASP A 102 -14.53 7.81 14.23
CA ASP A 102 -15.05 6.56 13.69
C ASP A 102 -14.99 5.45 14.74
N ASN A 103 -13.92 5.38 15.53
CA ASN A 103 -13.73 4.40 16.60
C ASN A 103 -14.67 4.61 17.77
N ALA A 104 -14.97 5.84 18.14
CA ALA A 104 -15.89 6.17 19.22
C ALA A 104 -17.33 5.72 18.92
N ARG A 105 -17.70 5.56 17.66
CA ARG A 105 -19.06 5.17 17.23
C ARG A 105 -19.22 3.68 17.00
N ASN A 106 -18.15 2.98 16.66
CA ASN A 106 -18.21 1.55 16.32
C ASN A 106 -16.92 0.85 16.73
N CYS A 107 -17.04 -0.16 17.56
CA CYS A 107 -15.91 -1.04 17.94
C CYS A 107 -15.35 -1.86 16.77
N HIS A 108 -15.88 -1.72 15.57
CA HIS A 108 -15.42 -2.40 14.37
C HIS A 108 -15.22 -1.42 13.22
N PRO A 109 -14.12 -1.57 12.48
CA PRO A 109 -13.84 -0.78 11.31
C PRO A 109 -15.00 -0.84 10.31
N SER A 110 -15.52 0.30 9.92
CA SER A 110 -16.43 0.36 8.79
C SER A 110 -15.69 -0.08 7.54
N LYS A 111 -16.21 -1.05 6.81
CA LYS A 111 -15.63 -1.52 5.53
C LYS A 111 -15.41 -0.39 4.51
N ILE A 112 -16.00 0.76 4.72
CA ILE A 112 -15.86 1.95 3.88
C ILE A 112 -14.47 2.55 4.01
N HIS A 113 -13.85 2.46 5.20
CA HIS A 113 -12.55 3.08 5.48
C HIS A 113 -11.41 2.06 5.56
N LEU A 114 -11.50 1.00 4.78
CA LEU A 114 -10.47 -0.02 4.67
C LEU A 114 -9.70 0.10 3.36
N CYS A 115 -8.41 -0.20 3.41
CA CYS A 115 -7.54 -0.35 2.25
C CYS A 115 -6.70 -1.63 2.34
N CYS A 116 -5.77 -1.80 1.43
CA CYS A 116 -4.78 -2.88 1.44
C CYS A 116 -5.42 -4.28 1.52
N ASN A 117 -4.88 -5.14 2.39
CA ASN A 117 -5.33 -6.51 2.55
C ASN A 117 -6.82 -6.62 2.89
N GLU A 118 -7.31 -5.82 3.83
CA GLU A 118 -8.71 -5.85 4.26
C GLU A 118 -9.69 -5.49 3.13
N SER A 119 -9.27 -4.62 2.21
CA SER A 119 -10.06 -4.32 1.01
C SER A 119 -9.95 -5.42 -0.04
N ARG A 120 -8.75 -5.97 -0.20
CA ARG A 120 -8.44 -6.98 -1.20
C ARG A 120 -9.18 -8.29 -0.97
N GLY A 121 -9.23 -8.78 0.26
CA GLY A 121 -9.72 -10.12 0.58
C GLY A 121 -9.01 -11.18 -0.27
N ASN A 122 -9.77 -12.03 -0.95
CA ASN A 122 -9.26 -13.10 -1.80
C ASN A 122 -9.04 -12.69 -3.28
N SER A 123 -9.14 -11.41 -3.59
CA SER A 123 -8.99 -10.93 -4.96
C SER A 123 -7.53 -11.04 -5.41
N ARG A 124 -7.35 -11.34 -6.69
CA ARG A 124 -6.02 -11.39 -7.30
C ARG A 124 -5.62 -10.00 -7.72
N ILE A 125 -4.39 -9.66 -7.40
CA ILE A 125 -3.77 -8.41 -7.79
C ILE A 125 -2.41 -8.68 -8.42
N VAL A 126 -1.90 -7.71 -9.17
CA VAL A 126 -0.49 -7.70 -9.52
C VAL A 126 0.29 -7.39 -8.23
N PRO A 127 1.28 -8.20 -7.86
CA PRO A 127 2.10 -7.96 -6.67
C PRO A 127 3.05 -6.80 -6.93
N LEU A 128 2.56 -5.58 -6.78
CA LEU A 128 3.23 -4.33 -7.14
C LEU A 128 4.62 -4.23 -6.49
N PHE A 129 4.73 -4.61 -5.23
CA PHE A 129 5.96 -4.55 -4.44
C PHE A 129 7.07 -5.49 -4.93
N PHE A 130 6.77 -6.50 -5.74
CA PHE A 130 7.79 -7.37 -6.35
C PHE A 130 8.26 -6.91 -7.72
N ILE A 131 7.75 -5.80 -8.19
CA ILE A 131 8.12 -5.28 -9.50
C ILE A 131 9.40 -4.45 -9.35
N PRO A 132 10.51 -4.85 -9.98
CA PRO A 132 11.70 -4.03 -9.98
C PRO A 132 11.43 -2.66 -10.59
N GLY A 133 11.83 -1.60 -9.88
CA GLY A 133 11.59 -0.22 -10.34
C GLY A 133 10.14 0.25 -10.20
N ILE A 134 9.35 -0.38 -9.32
CA ILE A 134 7.94 0.03 -9.08
C ILE A 134 7.80 1.52 -8.77
N GLY A 135 8.78 2.11 -8.10
CA GLY A 135 8.80 3.54 -7.80
C GLY A 135 8.85 4.44 -9.04
N ASP A 136 9.24 3.91 -10.20
CA ASP A 136 9.22 4.62 -11.47
C ASP A 136 7.95 4.34 -12.28
N LEU A 137 7.20 3.33 -11.89
CA LEU A 137 5.96 2.92 -12.54
C LEU A 137 4.71 3.49 -11.88
N ILE A 138 4.76 3.74 -10.58
CA ILE A 138 3.70 4.39 -9.82
C ILE A 138 4.10 5.83 -9.55
N ILE A 139 3.21 6.76 -9.88
CA ILE A 139 3.41 8.19 -9.68
C ILE A 139 2.33 8.69 -8.73
N TYR A 140 2.76 9.36 -7.66
CA TYR A 140 1.84 10.06 -6.77
C TYR A 140 1.78 11.53 -7.18
N HIS A 141 0.58 12.01 -7.48
CA HIS A 141 0.35 13.38 -7.94
C HIS A 141 0.15 14.35 -6.77
N ARG A 142 0.26 15.64 -7.07
CA ARG A 142 0.04 16.73 -6.11
C ARG A 142 -1.34 16.69 -5.46
N ASP A 143 -2.35 16.23 -6.18
CA ASP A 143 -3.73 16.09 -5.71
C ASP A 143 -3.97 14.79 -4.93
N GLY A 144 -2.90 14.04 -4.62
CA GLY A 144 -2.94 12.79 -3.86
C GLY A 144 -3.35 11.57 -4.68
N THR A 145 -3.67 11.73 -5.95
CA THR A 145 -4.03 10.60 -6.84
C THR A 145 -2.81 9.78 -7.22
N ILE A 146 -3.06 8.56 -7.67
CA ILE A 146 -2.03 7.65 -8.18
C ILE A 146 -2.10 7.61 -9.70
N GLY A 147 -0.98 7.89 -10.35
CA GLY A 147 -0.79 7.71 -11.78
C GLY A 147 0.05 6.49 -12.09
N ILE A 148 -0.11 6.01 -13.31
CA ILE A 148 0.75 4.98 -13.88
C ILE A 148 1.69 5.67 -14.85
N SER A 149 2.98 5.38 -14.72
CA SER A 149 4.01 5.98 -15.57
C SER A 149 3.79 5.65 -17.05
N LYS A 150 4.05 6.62 -17.91
CA LYS A 150 4.02 6.46 -19.37
C LYS A 150 5.06 5.45 -19.90
N VAL A 151 6.02 5.06 -19.07
CA VAL A 151 6.99 4.00 -19.39
C VAL A 151 6.28 2.66 -19.52
N LEU A 152 5.17 2.47 -18.81
CA LEU A 152 4.34 1.28 -18.93
C LEU A 152 3.43 1.42 -20.16
N THR A 153 3.90 0.97 -21.31
CA THR A 153 3.23 1.17 -22.61
C THR A 153 2.15 0.14 -22.94
N SER A 154 2.18 -1.03 -22.31
CA SER A 154 1.20 -2.09 -22.57
C SER A 154 -0.17 -1.76 -21.95
N PRO A 155 -1.24 -1.65 -22.74
CA PRO A 155 -2.60 -1.41 -22.21
C PRO A 155 -3.06 -2.49 -21.22
N GLU A 156 -2.66 -3.74 -21.45
CA GLU A 156 -2.99 -4.85 -20.55
C GLU A 156 -2.32 -4.68 -19.18
N GLN A 157 -1.06 -4.23 -19.18
CA GLN A 157 -0.34 -3.96 -17.95
C GLN A 157 -0.94 -2.76 -17.21
N GLN A 158 -1.20 -1.66 -17.92
CA GLN A 158 -1.85 -0.49 -17.34
C GLN A 158 -3.18 -0.86 -16.67
N LYS A 159 -4.01 -1.63 -17.38
CA LYS A 159 -5.29 -2.11 -16.84
C LYS A 159 -5.10 -2.92 -15.56
N ALA A 160 -4.15 -3.83 -15.52
CA ALA A 160 -3.91 -4.66 -14.34
C ALA A 160 -3.37 -3.89 -13.15
N PHE A 161 -2.55 -2.85 -13.39
CA PHE A 161 -2.14 -1.93 -12.34
C PHE A 161 -3.34 -1.18 -11.78
N SER A 162 -4.17 -0.60 -12.65
CA SER A 162 -5.39 0.10 -12.25
C SER A 162 -6.30 -0.81 -11.43
N GLU A 163 -6.58 -2.02 -11.92
CA GLU A 163 -7.39 -3.01 -11.19
C GLU A 163 -6.79 -3.37 -9.82
N SER A 164 -5.46 -3.40 -9.69
CA SER A 164 -4.80 -3.66 -8.41
C SER A 164 -4.91 -2.47 -7.46
N ILE A 165 -4.75 -1.24 -7.96
CA ILE A 165 -4.92 -0.01 -7.19
C ILE A 165 -6.36 0.08 -6.66
N ASP A 166 -7.35 -0.19 -7.52
CA ASP A 166 -8.78 -0.17 -7.17
C ASP A 166 -9.13 -1.27 -6.15
N CYS A 167 -8.65 -2.48 -6.36
CA CYS A 167 -8.88 -3.63 -5.47
C CYS A 167 -8.33 -3.38 -4.06
N LEU A 168 -7.16 -2.77 -3.98
CA LEU A 168 -6.50 -2.38 -2.74
C LEU A 168 -7.05 -1.07 -2.15
N LYS A 169 -7.95 -0.39 -2.83
CA LYS A 169 -8.47 0.95 -2.50
C LYS A 169 -7.35 1.95 -2.19
N LEU A 170 -6.29 1.92 -2.96
CA LEU A 170 -5.17 2.86 -2.77
C LEU A 170 -5.54 4.30 -3.15
N GLU A 171 -6.63 4.49 -3.91
CA GLU A 171 -7.25 5.79 -4.22
C GLU A 171 -8.30 6.22 -3.18
N HIS A 172 -8.33 5.59 -2.00
CA HIS A 172 -9.23 6.01 -0.93
C HIS A 172 -8.99 7.47 -0.56
N GLU A 173 -10.06 8.22 -0.37
CA GLU A 173 -10.04 9.66 -0.11
C GLU A 173 -9.09 10.07 1.03
N ARG A 174 -9.04 9.31 2.10
CA ARG A 174 -8.14 9.58 3.23
C ARG A 174 -6.67 9.43 2.86
N LEU A 175 -6.33 8.44 2.02
CA LEU A 175 -4.97 8.29 1.49
C LEU A 175 -4.60 9.43 0.54
N GLN A 176 -5.55 9.90 -0.26
CA GLN A 176 -5.32 11.07 -1.12
C GLN A 176 -5.04 12.32 -0.29
N ILE A 177 -5.82 12.57 0.79
CA ILE A 177 -5.58 13.68 1.72
C ILE A 177 -4.16 13.59 2.33
N ILE A 178 -3.78 12.43 2.82
CA ILE A 178 -2.46 12.19 3.44
C ILE A 178 -1.36 12.54 2.44
N ARG A 179 -1.45 12.07 1.20
CA ARG A 179 -0.46 12.35 0.14
C ARG A 179 -0.41 13.84 -0.21
N GLN A 180 -1.57 14.49 -0.33
CA GLN A 180 -1.65 15.93 -0.59
C GLN A 180 -0.93 16.72 0.50
N VAL A 181 -1.20 16.43 1.77
CA VAL A 181 -0.57 17.13 2.89
C VAL A 181 0.94 16.95 2.85
N TRP A 182 1.42 15.72 2.66
CA TRP A 182 2.84 15.47 2.53
C TRP A 182 3.48 16.17 1.33
N PHE A 183 2.77 16.30 0.21
CA PHE A 183 3.24 17.08 -0.93
C PHE A 183 3.48 18.54 -0.54
N TYR A 184 2.51 19.19 0.11
CA TYR A 184 2.65 20.60 0.51
C TYR A 184 3.76 20.81 1.55
N ILE A 185 3.86 19.93 2.54
CA ILE A 185 4.93 19.98 3.55
C ILE A 185 6.30 19.81 2.88
N ALA A 186 6.47 18.86 2.01
CA ALA A 186 7.72 18.65 1.27
C ALA A 186 8.07 19.83 0.36
N ALA A 187 7.06 20.40 -0.32
CA ALA A 187 7.23 21.52 -1.23
C ALA A 187 7.60 22.83 -0.51
N SER A 188 7.12 23.04 0.71
CA SER A 188 7.50 24.21 1.50
C SER A 188 8.98 24.22 1.87
N GLY A 189 9.57 23.04 2.06
CA GLY A 189 10.95 22.89 2.52
C GLY A 189 11.19 23.35 3.97
N LEU A 190 10.15 23.81 4.68
CA LEU A 190 10.26 24.38 6.04
C LEU A 190 10.16 23.30 7.12
N TYR A 191 9.41 22.26 6.87
CA TYR A 191 9.10 21.21 7.83
C TYR A 191 9.47 19.83 7.28
N ASN A 192 9.68 18.89 8.21
CA ASN A 192 10.00 17.49 7.91
C ASN A 192 9.10 16.53 8.71
N ALA A 193 9.38 15.24 8.62
CA ALA A 193 8.61 14.21 9.31
C ALA A 193 8.65 14.36 10.86
N ASP A 194 9.77 14.81 11.42
CA ASP A 194 9.89 15.00 12.87
C ASP A 194 9.02 16.15 13.36
N HIS A 195 8.92 17.23 12.61
CA HIS A 195 8.00 18.35 12.92
C HIS A 195 6.54 17.87 12.87
N VAL A 196 6.16 17.05 11.88
CA VAL A 196 4.80 16.49 11.81
C VAL A 196 4.51 15.58 13.00
N LYS A 197 5.50 14.79 13.43
CA LYS A 197 5.39 13.92 14.60
C LYS A 197 5.19 14.75 15.88
N ALA A 198 5.97 15.81 16.07
CA ALA A 198 5.80 16.72 17.19
C ALA A 198 4.43 17.42 17.18
N ALA A 199 3.95 17.81 16.00
CA ALA A 199 2.67 18.45 15.81
C ALA A 199 1.46 17.53 16.13
N ALA A 200 1.63 16.21 16.22
CA ALA A 200 0.54 15.30 16.60
C ALA A 200 -0.05 15.68 17.97
N ASP A 201 0.80 16.15 18.90
CA ASP A 201 0.41 16.53 20.26
C ASP A 201 0.44 18.05 20.49
N ASP A 202 0.86 18.85 19.51
CA ASP A 202 1.02 20.30 19.59
C ASP A 202 0.11 21.05 18.60
N GLU A 203 -0.95 21.66 19.11
CA GLU A 203 -1.91 22.39 18.28
C GLU A 203 -1.30 23.64 17.64
N VAL A 204 -0.40 24.34 18.32
CA VAL A 204 0.22 25.55 17.79
C VAL A 204 1.09 25.18 16.60
N LEU A 205 1.95 24.17 16.76
CA LEU A 205 2.80 23.68 15.69
C LEU A 205 1.97 23.14 14.49
N ARG A 206 0.83 22.48 14.75
CA ARG A 206 -0.10 22.07 13.67
C ARG A 206 -0.57 23.27 12.86
N GLN A 207 -0.98 24.34 13.54
CA GLN A 207 -1.45 25.57 12.87
C GLN A 207 -0.33 26.21 12.03
N GLU A 208 0.87 26.31 12.57
CA GLU A 208 2.04 26.85 11.87
C GLU A 208 2.34 26.03 10.62
N ILE A 209 2.45 24.68 10.73
CA ILE A 209 2.70 23.82 9.59
C ILE A 209 1.61 23.99 8.50
N MET A 210 0.34 24.04 8.90
CA MET A 210 -0.76 24.19 7.93
C MET A 210 -0.68 25.53 7.18
N MET A 211 -0.31 26.60 7.87
CA MET A 211 -0.22 27.94 7.27
C MET A 211 1.03 28.09 6.39
N ASP A 212 2.17 27.76 6.95
CA ASP A 212 3.47 28.03 6.31
C ASP A 212 3.77 27.06 5.15
N SER A 213 3.21 25.85 5.19
CA SER A 213 3.33 24.92 4.06
C SER A 213 2.41 25.26 2.89
N GLY A 214 1.58 26.29 2.99
CA GLY A 214 0.66 26.69 1.92
C GLY A 214 -0.42 25.65 1.63
N ILE A 215 -0.84 24.88 2.64
CA ILE A 215 -1.90 23.87 2.49
C ILE A 215 -3.22 24.58 2.18
N PRO A 216 -3.95 24.19 1.11
CA PRO A 216 -5.21 24.84 0.73
C PRO A 216 -6.24 24.80 1.85
N GLY A 217 -6.99 25.90 2.05
CA GLY A 217 -7.97 26.04 3.14
C GLY A 217 -9.05 24.96 3.16
N GLY A 218 -9.41 24.40 2.01
CA GLY A 218 -10.31 23.25 1.93
C GLY A 218 -9.71 21.98 2.54
N LEU A 219 -8.40 21.77 2.36
CA LEU A 219 -7.66 20.65 2.93
C LEU A 219 -7.40 20.87 4.43
N VAL A 220 -7.05 22.12 4.84
CA VAL A 220 -6.89 22.51 6.24
C VAL A 220 -8.13 22.13 7.06
N LYS A 221 -9.34 22.43 6.56
CA LYS A 221 -10.58 22.07 7.26
C LYS A 221 -10.71 20.57 7.52
N ARG A 222 -10.20 19.74 6.62
CA ARG A 222 -10.28 18.27 6.70
C ARG A 222 -9.28 17.69 7.69
N ILE A 223 -8.08 18.27 7.77
CA ILE A 223 -6.99 17.76 8.61
C ILE A 223 -6.89 18.50 9.96
N LYS A 224 -7.84 19.36 10.28
CA LYS A 224 -7.84 20.13 11.54
C LYS A 224 -7.83 19.24 12.80
N HIS A 225 -8.44 18.06 12.70
CA HIS A 225 -8.51 17.12 13.82
C HIS A 225 -7.16 16.42 14.07
N PRO A 226 -6.70 16.29 15.34
CA PRO A 226 -5.40 15.70 15.69
C PRO A 226 -5.14 14.31 15.10
N ILE A 227 -6.19 13.52 14.94
CA ILE A 227 -6.08 12.15 14.43
C ILE A 227 -5.50 12.07 13.01
N TYR A 228 -5.75 13.06 12.15
CA TYR A 228 -5.10 13.09 10.85
C TYR A 228 -3.59 13.26 10.98
N TRP A 229 -3.12 13.91 12.02
CA TRP A 229 -1.70 14.10 12.28
C TRP A 229 -1.05 12.80 12.73
N SER A 230 -1.73 11.98 13.53
CA SER A 230 -1.27 10.62 13.85
C SER A 230 -1.18 9.76 12.58
N LEU A 231 -2.20 9.81 11.72
CA LEU A 231 -2.14 9.12 10.43
C LEU A 231 -1.02 9.65 9.53
N LEU A 232 -0.79 10.97 9.49
CA LEU A 232 0.33 11.54 8.74
C LEU A 232 1.67 10.99 9.22
N CYS A 233 1.85 10.83 10.54
CA CYS A 233 3.06 10.23 11.11
C CYS A 233 3.31 8.82 10.57
N ASP A 234 2.28 8.02 10.39
CA ASP A 234 2.42 6.68 9.85
C ASP A 234 2.81 6.65 8.36
N TYR A 235 2.57 7.73 7.63
CA TYR A 235 2.82 7.83 6.19
C TYR A 235 3.99 8.76 5.83
N PHE A 236 4.95 8.93 6.71
CA PHE A 236 6.10 9.83 6.50
C PHE A 236 6.97 9.47 5.28
N TRP A 237 6.84 8.26 4.74
CA TRP A 237 7.51 7.87 3.50
C TRP A 237 7.21 8.82 2.35
N PHE A 238 5.99 9.37 2.28
CA PHE A 238 5.60 10.32 1.23
C PHE A 238 6.36 11.63 1.28
N TYR A 239 6.85 12.05 2.47
CA TYR A 239 7.75 13.19 2.56
C TYR A 239 9.00 12.99 1.70
N SER A 240 9.69 11.87 1.87
CA SER A 240 10.90 11.54 1.11
C SER A 240 10.60 11.36 -0.37
N TYR A 241 9.47 10.73 -0.69
CA TYR A 241 9.03 10.54 -2.07
C TYR A 241 8.89 11.88 -2.81
N PHE A 242 8.16 12.84 -2.23
CA PHE A 242 7.94 14.14 -2.86
C PHE A 242 9.19 15.00 -2.84
N LYS A 243 9.91 15.07 -1.73
CA LYS A 243 11.14 15.86 -1.62
C LYS A 243 12.18 15.51 -2.68
N ASN A 244 12.28 14.24 -3.05
CA ASN A 244 13.25 13.77 -4.05
C ASN A 244 12.79 14.02 -5.50
N ARG A 245 11.58 14.54 -5.72
CA ARG A 245 10.97 14.76 -7.04
C ARG A 245 10.55 16.21 -7.30
N LEU A 246 10.70 17.10 -6.33
CA LEU A 246 10.53 18.54 -6.44
C LEU A 246 11.83 19.22 -6.83
#